data_4e8bc9f35584d64472ead44ca89cd0c8
#
_entry.id   4e8bc9f35584d64472ead44ca89cd0c8
#
_cell.length_a   1.000
_cell.length_b   1.000
_cell.length_c   1.000
_cell.angle_alpha   90.00
_cell.angle_beta   90.00
_cell.angle_gamma   90.00
#
_symmetry.space_group_name_H-M   'P 1'
#
loop_
_entity.id
_entity.type
_entity.pdbx_description
1 polymer ?
#
loop_
_entity_poly.entity_id
_entity_poly.type
_entity_poly.pdbx_seq_one_letter_code
_entity_poly.pdbx_strand_id
1 'polypeptide(L)'
;MRVGYLSKIFDFVFGNLFVFFVAYVWTRFFWTDQRINLLISFFVMVLVCLIYNYILQKKEKKTASVKKDIQNAEDISTNFLLMTKTEILKQFCKFLGKKYQIKQEKSYILVNGNILYPVFDGQELSDKDILLIYQKTKDIDCKKIIVVCHKKSNSANEILQIFGDKKYIILDAIEAYKSIYKPLEFEVPKVCHKTKKDKNIKTYLNVAFGKKNTKNYFMVSAFLLFGSFVLRYNIYYLIFASGG
;
A
#
# COMPACT_ATOMS: atom_id res chain seq x y z
N MET A 1 -2.90 -1.08 -18.46
CA MET A 1 -1.67 -0.33 -18.09
C MET A 1 -1.51 1.04 -18.76
N ARG A 2 -2.08 1.30 -19.95
CA ARG A 2 -1.82 2.57 -20.73
C ARG A 2 -2.58 3.82 -20.23
N VAL A 3 -3.73 3.71 -19.60
CA VAL A 3 -4.56 4.89 -19.24
C VAL A 3 -4.04 5.62 -18.00
N GLY A 4 -3.55 4.91 -17.01
CA GLY A 4 -2.89 5.58 -15.88
C GLY A 4 -1.59 6.30 -16.27
N TYR A 5 -1.01 5.94 -17.40
CA TYR A 5 0.19 6.59 -17.92
C TYR A 5 -0.13 7.91 -18.62
N LEU A 6 -1.19 7.94 -19.46
CA LEU A 6 -1.66 9.15 -20.13
C LEU A 6 -2.13 10.21 -19.13
N SER A 7 -2.95 9.84 -18.13
CA SER A 7 -3.36 10.76 -17.07
C SER A 7 -2.16 11.35 -16.32
N LYS A 8 -1.16 10.54 -16.00
CA LYS A 8 0.07 11.01 -15.34
C LYS A 8 0.87 11.99 -16.21
N ILE A 9 0.93 11.75 -17.53
CA ILE A 9 1.60 12.66 -18.47
C ILE A 9 0.87 14.00 -18.52
N PHE A 10 -0.46 13.98 -18.64
CA PHE A 10 -1.27 15.21 -18.63
C PHE A 10 -1.12 15.98 -17.32
N ASP A 11 -1.24 15.30 -16.18
CA ASP A 11 -1.04 15.93 -14.86
C ASP A 11 0.34 16.55 -14.72
N PHE A 12 1.37 15.87 -15.26
CA PHE A 12 2.75 16.36 -15.26
C PHE A 12 2.93 17.58 -16.16
N VAL A 13 2.41 17.54 -17.39
CA VAL A 13 2.54 18.64 -18.37
C VAL A 13 1.78 19.88 -17.86
N PHE A 14 0.52 19.71 -17.43
CA PHE A 14 -0.28 20.82 -16.91
C PHE A 14 0.30 21.38 -15.61
N GLY A 15 0.80 20.55 -14.72
CA GLY A 15 1.46 20.99 -13.49
C GLY A 15 2.69 21.85 -13.76
N ASN A 16 3.54 21.43 -14.71
CA ASN A 16 4.74 22.19 -15.09
C ASN A 16 4.40 23.51 -15.79
N LEU A 17 3.41 23.48 -16.66
CA LEU A 17 2.93 24.69 -17.35
C LEU A 17 2.34 25.71 -16.37
N PHE A 18 1.63 25.23 -15.36
CA PHE A 18 1.11 26.05 -14.26
C PHE A 18 2.24 26.66 -13.42
N VAL A 19 3.24 25.88 -13.03
CA VAL A 19 4.40 26.38 -12.27
C VAL A 19 5.14 27.44 -13.07
N PHE A 20 5.39 27.20 -14.36
CA PHE A 20 6.02 28.18 -15.25
C PHE A 20 5.25 29.49 -15.28
N PHE A 21 3.93 29.39 -15.41
CA PHE A 21 3.07 30.57 -15.49
C PHE A 21 3.05 31.40 -14.21
N VAL A 22 2.96 30.72 -13.07
CA VAL A 22 3.03 31.38 -11.75
C VAL A 22 4.38 32.06 -11.57
N ALA A 23 5.47 31.37 -11.89
CA ALA A 23 6.81 31.92 -11.80
C ALA A 23 6.97 33.15 -12.72
N TYR A 24 6.45 33.08 -13.96
CA TYR A 24 6.52 34.18 -14.91
C TYR A 24 5.76 35.41 -14.44
N VAL A 25 4.57 35.23 -13.87
CA VAL A 25 3.79 36.34 -13.29
C VAL A 25 4.53 36.99 -12.14
N TRP A 26 5.11 36.17 -11.23
CA TRP A 26 5.88 36.67 -10.09
C TRP A 26 7.14 37.43 -10.51
N THR A 27 7.93 36.89 -11.43
CA THR A 27 9.18 37.53 -11.88
C THR A 27 8.92 38.87 -12.56
N ARG A 28 7.77 39.02 -13.23
CA ARG A 28 7.38 40.27 -13.87
C ARG A 28 7.16 41.43 -12.89
N PHE A 29 6.88 41.16 -11.62
CA PHE A 29 6.80 42.21 -10.61
C PHE A 29 8.17 42.79 -10.21
N PHE A 30 9.23 41.98 -10.37
CA PHE A 30 10.57 42.37 -9.95
C PHE A 30 11.45 42.86 -11.10
N TRP A 31 11.23 42.39 -12.30
CA TRP A 31 12.02 42.72 -13.49
C TRP A 31 11.14 43.17 -14.65
N THR A 32 11.56 44.25 -15.31
CA THR A 32 10.87 44.81 -16.49
C THR A 32 11.29 44.12 -17.78
N ASP A 33 12.48 43.48 -17.79
CA ASP A 33 12.99 42.77 -18.98
C ASP A 33 12.31 41.42 -19.18
N GLN A 34 11.57 41.30 -20.28
CA GLN A 34 10.78 40.13 -20.63
C GLN A 34 11.65 38.87 -20.86
N ARG A 35 12.89 39.02 -21.36
CA ARG A 35 13.79 37.90 -21.63
C ARG A 35 14.30 37.30 -20.33
N ILE A 36 14.68 38.14 -19.37
CA ILE A 36 15.13 37.71 -18.05
C ILE A 36 14.01 36.98 -17.33
N ASN A 37 12.78 37.47 -17.38
CA ASN A 37 11.61 36.84 -16.78
C ASN A 37 11.33 35.45 -17.32
N LEU A 38 11.44 35.27 -18.64
CA LEU A 38 11.28 33.97 -19.29
C LEU A 38 12.35 32.98 -18.84
N LEU A 39 13.61 33.40 -18.80
CA LEU A 39 14.72 32.54 -18.37
C LEU A 39 14.58 32.10 -16.90
N ILE A 40 14.29 33.02 -16.00
CA ILE A 40 14.13 32.71 -14.58
C ILE A 40 12.91 31.77 -14.38
N SER A 41 11.80 32.02 -15.03
CA SER A 41 10.59 31.21 -14.94
C SER A 41 10.82 29.79 -15.44
N PHE A 42 11.56 29.65 -16.53
CA PHE A 42 11.95 28.34 -17.07
C PHE A 42 12.86 27.59 -16.11
N PHE A 43 13.84 28.28 -15.51
CA PHE A 43 14.75 27.67 -14.55
C PHE A 43 14.00 27.20 -13.29
N VAL A 44 13.08 28.00 -12.75
CA VAL A 44 12.23 27.63 -11.62
C VAL A 44 11.36 26.42 -11.95
N MET A 45 10.75 26.39 -13.15
CA MET A 45 9.96 25.24 -13.60
C MET A 45 10.80 23.96 -13.62
N VAL A 46 12.01 24.00 -14.21
CA VAL A 46 12.90 22.83 -14.27
C VAL A 46 13.28 22.37 -12.87
N LEU A 47 13.59 23.29 -11.96
CA LEU A 47 13.97 22.96 -10.59
C LEU A 47 12.83 22.29 -9.82
N VAL A 48 11.62 22.81 -9.93
CA VAL A 48 10.41 22.21 -9.33
C VAL A 48 10.14 20.82 -9.94
N CYS A 49 10.31 20.67 -11.25
CA CYS A 49 10.16 19.39 -11.94
C CYS A 49 11.13 18.34 -11.41
N LEU A 50 12.40 18.69 -11.21
CA LEU A 50 13.40 17.77 -10.66
C LEU A 50 13.06 17.34 -9.23
N ILE A 51 12.67 18.28 -8.37
CA ILE A 51 12.26 17.99 -6.98
C ILE A 51 11.04 17.08 -6.98
N TYR A 52 10.04 17.38 -7.78
CA TYR A 52 8.81 16.58 -7.88
C TYR A 52 9.09 15.15 -8.34
N ASN A 53 9.92 14.98 -9.39
CA ASN A 53 10.33 13.67 -9.86
C ASN A 53 11.09 12.87 -8.79
N TYR A 54 11.99 13.51 -8.05
CA TYR A 54 12.71 12.88 -6.95
C TYR A 54 11.75 12.35 -5.86
N ILE A 55 10.77 13.18 -5.47
CA ILE A 55 9.76 12.80 -4.46
C ILE A 55 8.88 11.64 -4.98
N LEU A 56 8.47 11.68 -6.25
CA LEU A 56 7.68 10.62 -6.87
C LEU A 56 8.43 9.29 -6.89
N GLN A 57 9.68 9.29 -7.35
CA GLN A 57 10.50 8.08 -7.39
C GLN A 57 10.65 7.45 -5.99
N LYS A 58 10.86 8.28 -4.96
CA LYS A 58 10.96 7.81 -3.59
C LYS A 58 9.65 7.18 -3.10
N LYS A 59 8.51 7.80 -3.41
CA LYS A 59 7.17 7.26 -3.08
C LYS A 59 6.87 5.96 -3.84
N GLU A 60 7.19 5.89 -5.13
CA GLU A 60 6.95 4.71 -5.96
C GLU A 60 7.77 3.51 -5.47
N LYS A 61 9.05 3.70 -5.14
CA LYS A 61 9.90 2.64 -4.56
C LYS A 61 9.33 2.11 -3.25
N LYS A 62 8.89 2.99 -2.35
CA LYS A 62 8.27 2.60 -1.08
C LYS A 62 6.95 1.84 -1.30
N THR A 63 6.11 2.32 -2.20
CA THR A 63 4.82 1.70 -2.52
C THR A 63 5.00 0.34 -3.21
N ALA A 64 5.99 0.21 -4.10
CA ALA A 64 6.32 -1.05 -4.77
C ALA A 64 6.82 -2.10 -3.77
N SER A 65 7.67 -1.71 -2.82
CA SER A 65 8.14 -2.61 -1.75
C SER A 65 6.98 -3.11 -0.89
N VAL A 66 6.09 -2.20 -0.44
CA VAL A 66 4.91 -2.57 0.36
C VAL A 66 3.97 -3.50 -0.42
N LYS A 67 3.71 -3.21 -1.70
CA LYS A 67 2.89 -4.07 -2.55
C LYS A 67 3.49 -5.46 -2.71
N LYS A 68 4.81 -5.55 -2.88
CA LYS A 68 5.52 -6.82 -2.96
C LYS A 68 5.42 -7.60 -1.65
N ASP A 69 5.58 -6.94 -0.51
CA ASP A 69 5.44 -7.59 0.79
C ASP A 69 4.01 -8.12 1.02
N ILE A 70 2.98 -7.37 0.62
CA ILE A 70 1.57 -7.81 0.69
C ILE A 70 1.35 -9.02 -0.22
N GLN A 71 1.81 -8.96 -1.46
CA GLN A 71 1.65 -10.07 -2.40
C GLN A 71 2.36 -11.33 -1.92
N ASN A 72 3.59 -11.21 -1.41
CA ASN A 72 4.31 -12.34 -0.84
C ASN A 72 3.57 -12.95 0.37
N ALA A 73 2.98 -12.10 1.23
CA ALA A 73 2.18 -12.56 2.37
C ALA A 73 0.94 -13.33 1.92
N GLU A 74 0.24 -12.83 0.90
CA GLU A 74 -0.93 -13.49 0.30
C GLU A 74 -0.56 -14.81 -0.36
N ASP A 75 0.55 -14.86 -1.11
CA ASP A 75 1.01 -16.08 -1.78
C ASP A 75 1.37 -17.17 -0.77
N ILE A 76 2.08 -16.84 0.31
CA ILE A 76 2.40 -17.80 1.39
C ILE A 76 1.12 -18.27 2.06
N SER A 77 0.23 -17.34 2.43
CA SER A 77 -1.00 -17.67 3.12
C SER A 77 -1.92 -18.54 2.27
N THR A 78 -2.07 -18.23 0.97
CA THR A 78 -2.83 -19.04 0.01
C THR A 78 -2.25 -20.45 -0.14
N ASN A 79 -0.92 -20.56 -0.15
CA ASN A 79 -0.26 -21.85 -0.19
C ASN A 79 -0.57 -22.70 1.06
N PHE A 80 -0.56 -22.07 2.25
CA PHE A 80 -0.94 -22.77 3.49
C PHE A 80 -2.41 -23.16 3.53
N LEU A 81 -3.33 -22.39 2.94
CA LEU A 81 -4.73 -22.75 2.82
C LEU A 81 -4.97 -24.03 1.98
N LEU A 82 -4.05 -24.33 1.06
CA LEU A 82 -4.11 -25.53 0.23
C LEU A 82 -3.46 -26.76 0.87
N MET A 83 -2.81 -26.60 2.03
CA MET A 83 -2.11 -27.65 2.74
C MET A 83 -2.93 -28.22 3.88
N THR A 84 -2.65 -29.48 4.21
CA THR A 84 -3.19 -30.09 5.43
C THR A 84 -2.50 -29.52 6.66
N LYS A 85 -3.17 -29.54 7.81
CA LYS A 85 -2.62 -29.04 9.08
C LYS A 85 -1.26 -29.65 9.43
N THR A 86 -1.10 -30.95 9.14
CA THR A 86 0.15 -31.68 9.39
C THR A 86 1.28 -31.20 8.47
N GLU A 87 0.98 -30.87 7.23
CA GLU A 87 1.97 -30.31 6.29
C GLU A 87 2.38 -28.90 6.68
N ILE A 88 1.43 -28.07 7.11
CA ILE A 88 1.72 -26.73 7.63
C ILE A 88 2.68 -26.82 8.82
N LEU A 89 2.38 -27.66 9.80
CA LEU A 89 3.25 -27.86 10.96
C LEU A 89 4.66 -28.34 10.56
N LYS A 90 4.75 -29.30 9.63
CA LYS A 90 6.04 -29.77 9.10
C LYS A 90 6.84 -28.67 8.42
N GLN A 91 6.17 -27.83 7.62
CA GLN A 91 6.83 -26.68 6.97
C GLN A 91 7.34 -25.67 7.99
N PHE A 92 6.53 -25.32 8.98
CA PHE A 92 6.97 -24.44 10.06
C PHE A 92 8.16 -25.04 10.84
N CYS A 93 8.12 -26.34 11.13
CA CYS A 93 9.24 -27.02 11.80
C CYS A 93 10.52 -26.97 10.94
N LYS A 94 10.44 -27.30 9.66
CA LYS A 94 11.59 -27.25 8.76
C LYS A 94 12.19 -25.84 8.68
N PHE A 95 11.35 -24.84 8.69
CA PHE A 95 11.71 -23.45 8.53
C PHE A 95 12.27 -22.83 9.83
N LEU A 96 11.56 -22.99 10.95
CA LEU A 96 11.98 -22.45 12.24
C LEU A 96 13.17 -23.22 12.83
N GLY A 97 13.26 -24.52 12.55
CA GLY A 97 14.36 -25.38 13.06
C GLY A 97 15.75 -25.02 12.57
N LYS A 98 15.83 -24.14 11.52
CA LYS A 98 17.13 -23.57 11.08
C LYS A 98 17.74 -22.61 12.10
N LYS A 99 16.93 -21.95 12.94
CA LYS A 99 17.39 -20.89 13.87
C LYS A 99 16.99 -21.11 15.34
N TYR A 100 15.98 -21.94 15.59
CA TYR A 100 15.40 -22.09 16.92
C TYR A 100 15.34 -23.57 17.35
N GLN A 101 15.35 -23.78 18.64
CA GLN A 101 15.02 -25.10 19.21
C GLN A 101 13.51 -25.27 19.16
N ILE A 102 13.05 -26.32 18.48
CA ILE A 102 11.65 -26.58 18.25
C ILE A 102 11.25 -27.97 18.72
N LYS A 103 10.02 -28.07 19.23
CA LYS A 103 9.35 -29.35 19.50
C LYS A 103 7.99 -29.33 18.85
N GLN A 104 7.75 -30.25 17.92
CA GLN A 104 6.47 -30.35 17.23
C GLN A 104 5.48 -31.15 18.07
N GLU A 105 4.31 -30.61 18.29
CA GLU A 105 3.15 -31.27 18.88
C GLU A 105 2.04 -31.44 17.84
N LYS A 106 0.96 -32.17 18.18
CA LYS A 106 -0.13 -32.47 17.23
C LYS A 106 -0.81 -31.25 16.63
N SER A 107 -0.86 -30.13 17.33
CA SER A 107 -1.63 -28.94 16.95
C SER A 107 -0.84 -27.63 16.92
N TYR A 108 0.36 -27.61 17.48
CA TYR A 108 1.18 -26.43 17.65
C TYR A 108 2.67 -26.80 17.65
N ILE A 109 3.51 -25.80 17.65
CA ILE A 109 4.96 -25.94 17.71
C ILE A 109 5.46 -25.14 18.90
N LEU A 110 6.29 -25.75 19.74
CA LEU A 110 7.02 -25.06 20.78
C LEU A 110 8.30 -24.50 20.20
N VAL A 111 8.52 -23.21 20.36
CA VAL A 111 9.70 -22.48 19.88
C VAL A 111 10.30 -21.73 21.06
N ASN A 112 11.43 -22.18 21.59
CA ASN A 112 12.09 -21.54 22.73
C ASN A 112 11.16 -21.29 23.93
N GLY A 113 10.27 -22.23 24.28
CA GLY A 113 9.30 -22.09 25.38
C GLY A 113 8.07 -21.25 25.06
N ASN A 114 7.89 -20.79 23.83
CA ASN A 114 6.69 -20.13 23.35
C ASN A 114 5.92 -21.06 22.40
N ILE A 115 4.60 -20.87 22.30
CA ILE A 115 3.74 -21.64 21.40
C ILE A 115 3.53 -20.87 20.12
N LEU A 116 3.72 -21.52 18.99
CA LEU A 116 3.26 -21.08 17.67
C LEU A 116 2.11 -21.97 17.22
N TYR A 117 0.94 -21.38 17.03
CA TYR A 117 -0.29 -22.07 16.67
C TYR A 117 -0.77 -21.63 15.28
N PRO A 118 -0.55 -22.40 14.20
CA PRO A 118 -1.02 -22.04 12.87
C PRO A 118 -2.49 -22.42 12.66
N VAL A 119 -3.29 -21.48 12.15
CA VAL A 119 -4.72 -21.66 11.78
C VAL A 119 -4.94 -21.13 10.37
N PHE A 120 -5.12 -22.05 9.42
CA PHE A 120 -5.34 -21.72 8.01
C PHE A 120 -6.56 -22.49 7.47
N ASP A 121 -7.75 -22.12 7.95
CA ASP A 121 -8.99 -22.80 7.58
C ASP A 121 -9.80 -22.05 6.51
N GLY A 122 -9.19 -21.08 5.82
CA GLY A 122 -9.79 -20.35 4.69
C GLY A 122 -10.72 -19.20 5.07
N GLN A 123 -11.11 -19.10 6.32
CA GLN A 123 -11.99 -18.06 6.86
C GLN A 123 -11.25 -17.10 7.80
N GLU A 124 -11.93 -16.05 8.21
CA GLU A 124 -11.47 -15.23 9.33
C GLU A 124 -11.43 -16.08 10.60
N LEU A 125 -10.44 -15.84 11.44
CA LEU A 125 -10.32 -16.50 12.74
C LEU A 125 -11.60 -16.23 13.56
N SER A 126 -12.42 -17.26 13.77
CA SER A 126 -13.68 -17.11 14.48
C SER A 126 -13.47 -17.13 16.01
N ASP A 127 -14.48 -16.61 16.75
CA ASP A 127 -14.47 -16.64 18.22
C ASP A 127 -14.41 -18.09 18.75
N LYS A 128 -15.02 -19.05 18.04
CA LYS A 128 -14.94 -20.48 18.36
C LYS A 128 -13.52 -21.03 18.24
N ASP A 129 -12.79 -20.61 17.20
CA ASP A 129 -11.38 -21.02 17.01
C ASP A 129 -10.51 -20.46 18.13
N ILE A 130 -10.76 -19.24 18.55
CA ILE A 130 -10.06 -18.60 19.67
C ILE A 130 -10.27 -19.38 20.96
N LEU A 131 -11.52 -19.76 21.26
CA LEU A 131 -11.85 -20.57 22.41
C LEU A 131 -11.18 -21.94 22.36
N LEU A 132 -11.15 -22.59 21.21
CA LEU A 132 -10.45 -23.87 21.01
C LEU A 132 -8.95 -23.74 21.21
N ILE A 133 -8.34 -22.66 20.74
CA ILE A 133 -6.91 -22.38 20.94
C ILE A 133 -6.64 -22.20 22.45
N TYR A 134 -7.47 -21.39 23.13
CA TYR A 134 -7.36 -21.19 24.57
C TYR A 134 -7.47 -22.51 25.34
N GLN A 135 -8.50 -23.32 25.09
CA GLN A 135 -8.69 -24.60 25.75
C GLN A 135 -7.51 -25.57 25.57
N LYS A 136 -6.87 -25.57 24.38
CA LYS A 136 -5.73 -26.43 24.10
C LYS A 136 -4.40 -25.91 24.65
N THR A 137 -4.32 -24.64 25.01
CA THR A 137 -3.08 -23.99 25.43
C THR A 137 -3.08 -23.53 26.89
N LYS A 138 -4.21 -23.53 27.57
CA LYS A 138 -4.36 -23.06 28.96
C LYS A 138 -3.44 -23.81 29.94
N ASP A 139 -3.33 -25.14 29.82
CA ASP A 139 -2.62 -25.99 30.76
C ASP A 139 -1.12 -26.14 30.41
N ILE A 140 -0.65 -25.52 29.32
CA ILE A 140 0.73 -25.62 28.87
C ILE A 140 1.55 -24.51 29.53
N ASP A 141 2.65 -24.88 30.17
CA ASP A 141 3.57 -23.87 30.73
C ASP A 141 4.32 -23.14 29.60
N CYS A 142 3.85 -21.91 29.28
CA CYS A 142 4.46 -21.05 28.27
C CYS A 142 4.16 -19.57 28.58
N LYS A 143 5.11 -18.70 28.22
CA LYS A 143 4.98 -17.25 28.46
C LYS A 143 4.17 -16.57 27.37
N LYS A 144 4.20 -17.06 26.14
CA LYS A 144 3.66 -16.39 24.98
C LYS A 144 3.09 -17.39 23.99
N ILE A 145 1.93 -17.07 23.44
CA ILE A 145 1.25 -17.84 22.40
C ILE A 145 1.08 -16.98 21.18
N ILE A 146 1.68 -17.39 20.06
CA ILE A 146 1.61 -16.71 18.78
C ILE A 146 0.67 -17.52 17.88
N VAL A 147 -0.47 -16.94 17.54
CA VAL A 147 -1.42 -17.52 16.60
C VAL A 147 -1.17 -16.90 15.23
N VAL A 148 -0.94 -17.74 14.23
CA VAL A 148 -0.75 -17.31 12.84
C VAL A 148 -1.97 -17.73 12.03
N CYS A 149 -2.65 -16.77 11.41
CA CYS A 149 -3.88 -17.02 10.64
C CYS A 149 -3.84 -16.31 9.28
N HIS A 150 -4.76 -16.70 8.40
CA HIS A 150 -4.91 -16.02 7.10
C HIS A 150 -5.44 -14.60 7.31
N LYS A 151 -6.52 -14.46 8.08
CA LYS A 151 -7.17 -13.18 8.38
C LYS A 151 -7.68 -13.17 9.81
N LYS A 152 -7.40 -12.11 10.55
CA LYS A 152 -7.87 -11.95 11.92
C LYS A 152 -9.23 -11.25 11.96
N SER A 153 -10.11 -11.67 12.88
CA SER A 153 -11.33 -10.94 13.21
C SER A 153 -10.98 -9.69 14.03
N ASN A 154 -11.79 -8.65 13.92
CA ASN A 154 -11.62 -7.42 14.71
C ASN A 154 -11.74 -7.67 16.21
N SER A 155 -12.63 -8.61 16.63
CA SER A 155 -12.86 -9.00 18.02
C SER A 155 -11.79 -9.94 18.59
N ALA A 156 -10.98 -10.57 17.74
CA ALA A 156 -10.06 -11.64 18.14
C ALA A 156 -9.06 -11.22 19.22
N ASN A 157 -8.52 -10.00 19.11
CA ASN A 157 -7.57 -9.48 20.10
C ASN A 157 -8.24 -9.16 21.43
N GLU A 158 -9.48 -8.67 21.42
CA GLU A 158 -10.25 -8.31 22.61
C GLU A 158 -10.62 -9.55 23.41
N ILE A 159 -11.09 -10.60 22.72
CA ILE A 159 -11.48 -11.87 23.34
C ILE A 159 -10.30 -12.53 24.04
N LEU A 160 -9.11 -12.55 23.40
CA LEU A 160 -7.93 -13.17 23.98
C LEU A 160 -7.36 -12.38 25.18
N GLN A 161 -7.60 -11.08 25.26
CA GLN A 161 -7.22 -10.28 26.43
C GLN A 161 -8.05 -10.63 27.67
N ILE A 162 -9.29 -11.10 27.49
CA ILE A 162 -10.19 -11.50 28.59
C ILE A 162 -9.65 -12.76 29.30
N PHE A 163 -8.94 -13.63 28.59
CA PHE A 163 -8.39 -14.89 29.13
C PHE A 163 -7.04 -14.74 29.85
N GLY A 164 -6.67 -13.61 30.24
CA GLY A 164 -5.75 -12.97 31.19
C GLY A 164 -4.40 -13.61 31.59
N ASP A 165 -4.23 -14.91 31.62
CA ASP A 165 -3.07 -15.52 32.25
C ASP A 165 -1.81 -15.58 31.37
N LYS A 166 -1.98 -15.49 30.04
CA LYS A 166 -0.88 -15.64 29.07
C LYS A 166 -0.96 -14.55 28.01
N LYS A 167 0.21 -14.18 27.46
CA LYS A 167 0.27 -13.20 26.38
C LYS A 167 -0.04 -13.85 25.04
N TYR A 168 -1.23 -13.61 24.50
CA TYR A 168 -1.61 -14.01 23.15
C TYR A 168 -1.26 -12.93 22.12
N ILE A 169 -0.75 -13.34 20.97
CA ILE A 169 -0.46 -12.47 19.83
C ILE A 169 -1.03 -13.14 18.60
N ILE A 170 -1.97 -12.48 17.94
CA ILE A 170 -2.55 -12.94 16.68
C ILE A 170 -1.85 -12.19 15.55
N LEU A 171 -1.27 -12.93 14.64
CA LEU A 171 -0.62 -12.42 13.45
C LEU A 171 -1.44 -12.82 12.21
N ASP A 172 -1.94 -11.84 11.47
CA ASP A 172 -2.50 -12.07 10.14
C ASP A 172 -1.41 -12.38 9.11
N ALA A 173 -1.80 -12.67 7.88
CA ALA A 173 -0.85 -13.02 6.81
C ALA A 173 0.24 -11.96 6.62
N ILE A 174 -0.11 -10.66 6.68
CA ILE A 174 0.83 -9.55 6.46
C ILE A 174 1.75 -9.36 7.67
N GLU A 175 1.20 -9.43 8.88
CA GLU A 175 1.95 -9.32 10.12
C GLU A 175 2.91 -10.51 10.29
N ALA A 176 2.44 -11.73 9.99
CA ALA A 176 3.25 -12.95 10.00
C ALA A 176 4.38 -12.87 8.97
N TYR A 177 4.10 -12.33 7.77
CA TYR A 177 5.13 -12.12 6.76
C TYR A 177 6.24 -11.21 7.28
N LYS A 178 5.89 -10.06 7.84
CA LYS A 178 6.86 -9.09 8.34
C LYS A 178 7.64 -9.57 9.57
N SER A 179 6.97 -10.28 10.48
CA SER A 179 7.53 -10.66 11.78
C SER A 179 8.25 -12.02 11.76
N ILE A 180 7.79 -12.94 10.92
CA ILE A 180 8.29 -14.33 10.92
C ILE A 180 8.95 -14.68 9.57
N TYR A 181 8.21 -14.55 8.45
CA TYR A 181 8.68 -15.11 7.17
C TYR A 181 9.82 -14.31 6.56
N LYS A 182 9.72 -12.99 6.52
CA LYS A 182 10.72 -12.10 5.92
C LYS A 182 12.06 -12.12 6.67
N PRO A 183 12.12 -12.04 8.04
CA PRO A 183 13.39 -12.09 8.78
C PRO A 183 14.08 -13.44 8.73
N LEU A 184 13.35 -14.49 8.43
CA LEU A 184 13.86 -15.85 8.34
C LEU A 184 14.09 -16.29 6.89
N GLU A 185 13.90 -15.41 5.91
CA GLU A 185 14.10 -15.69 4.47
C GLU A 185 13.26 -16.88 3.97
N PHE A 186 11.98 -16.91 4.34
CA PHE A 186 11.09 -17.96 3.88
C PHE A 186 10.90 -17.88 2.35
N GLU A 187 11.12 -19.00 1.67
CA GLU A 187 10.89 -19.09 0.23
C GLU A 187 9.41 -18.91 -0.10
N VAL A 188 9.09 -17.81 -0.80
CA VAL A 188 7.72 -17.51 -1.21
C VAL A 188 7.35 -18.43 -2.37
N PRO A 189 6.31 -19.28 -2.21
CA PRO A 189 5.84 -20.10 -3.32
C PRO A 189 5.26 -19.21 -4.42
N LYS A 190 5.64 -19.48 -5.67
CA LYS A 190 5.09 -18.75 -6.83
C LYS A 190 3.67 -19.24 -7.12
N VAL A 191 2.68 -18.58 -6.60
CA VAL A 191 1.28 -18.83 -6.94
C VAL A 191 0.97 -18.08 -8.24
N CYS A 192 0.56 -18.82 -9.28
CA CYS A 192 0.19 -18.23 -10.57
C CYS A 192 -1.16 -17.50 -10.46
N HIS A 193 -1.12 -16.21 -10.10
CA HIS A 193 -2.30 -15.36 -10.22
C HIS A 193 -2.58 -15.05 -11.69
N LYS A 194 -3.57 -15.70 -12.29
CA LYS A 194 -4.11 -15.29 -13.59
C LYS A 194 -4.83 -13.96 -13.43
N THR A 195 -4.12 -12.84 -13.57
CA THR A 195 -4.76 -11.54 -13.69
C THR A 195 -5.55 -11.48 -14.99
N LYS A 196 -6.87 -11.58 -14.90
CA LYS A 196 -7.77 -11.22 -16.01
C LYS A 196 -7.52 -9.75 -16.34
N LYS A 197 -6.83 -9.49 -17.45
CA LYS A 197 -6.74 -8.13 -18.03
C LYS A 197 -8.10 -7.80 -18.66
N ASP A 198 -8.98 -7.19 -17.90
CA ASP A 198 -10.18 -6.57 -18.46
C ASP A 198 -9.76 -5.38 -19.33
N LYS A 199 -9.82 -5.59 -20.65
CA LYS A 199 -9.56 -4.55 -21.68
C LYS A 199 -10.84 -3.76 -22.00
N ASN A 200 -11.52 -3.23 -21.03
CA ASN A 200 -12.77 -2.51 -21.27
C ASN A 200 -12.52 -1.01 -21.40
N ILE A 201 -12.63 -0.47 -22.64
CA ILE A 201 -12.45 0.95 -22.98
C ILE A 201 -13.39 1.85 -22.13
N LYS A 202 -14.61 1.35 -21.80
CA LYS A 202 -15.53 2.06 -20.88
C LYS A 202 -14.94 2.29 -19.48
N THR A 203 -14.18 1.34 -18.96
CA THR A 203 -13.49 1.51 -17.65
C THR A 203 -12.43 2.60 -17.74
N TYR A 204 -11.81 2.76 -18.89
CA TYR A 204 -10.80 3.78 -19.13
C TYR A 204 -11.41 5.19 -19.17
N LEU A 205 -12.54 5.36 -19.85
CA LEU A 205 -13.26 6.63 -19.89
C LEU A 205 -13.81 7.02 -18.51
N ASN A 206 -14.35 6.06 -17.75
CA ASN A 206 -14.84 6.31 -16.39
C ASN A 206 -13.73 6.69 -15.41
N VAL A 207 -12.50 6.23 -15.60
CA VAL A 207 -11.37 6.62 -14.76
C VAL A 207 -10.83 8.00 -15.18
N ALA A 208 -10.78 8.30 -16.48
CA ALA A 208 -10.32 9.60 -16.99
C ALA A 208 -11.29 10.73 -16.63
N PHE A 209 -12.60 10.47 -16.71
CA PHE A 209 -13.67 11.44 -16.41
C PHE A 209 -14.38 11.18 -15.07
N GLY A 210 -13.81 10.33 -14.21
CA GLY A 210 -14.39 10.01 -12.91
C GLY A 210 -14.46 11.22 -11.98
N LYS A 211 -15.50 11.26 -11.13
CA LYS A 211 -15.78 12.35 -10.13
C LYS A 211 -14.54 12.83 -9.33
N LYS A 212 -13.53 12.00 -9.16
CA LYS A 212 -12.32 12.33 -8.43
C LYS A 212 -11.39 13.29 -9.17
N ASN A 213 -11.39 13.22 -10.52
CA ASN A 213 -10.58 14.10 -11.36
C ASN A 213 -11.31 15.43 -11.67
N THR A 214 -12.64 15.43 -11.73
CA THR A 214 -13.47 16.62 -11.94
C THR A 214 -13.19 17.72 -10.91
N LYS A 215 -12.92 17.34 -9.66
CA LYS A 215 -12.57 18.28 -8.59
C LYS A 215 -11.26 19.03 -8.84
N ASN A 216 -10.26 18.34 -9.42
CA ASN A 216 -8.96 18.95 -9.76
C ASN A 216 -9.10 19.90 -10.98
N TYR A 217 -9.87 19.51 -11.98
CA TYR A 217 -10.14 20.38 -13.14
C TYR A 217 -10.94 21.63 -12.74
N PHE A 218 -11.91 21.50 -11.82
CA PHE A 218 -12.65 22.63 -11.27
C PHE A 218 -11.73 23.58 -10.48
N MET A 219 -10.81 23.07 -9.68
CA MET A 219 -9.83 23.88 -8.96
C MET A 219 -8.90 24.65 -9.92
N VAL A 220 -8.40 24.00 -10.98
CA VAL A 220 -7.54 24.64 -11.98
C VAL A 220 -8.31 25.71 -12.76
N SER A 221 -9.55 25.43 -13.15
CA SER A 221 -10.43 26.38 -13.81
C SER A 221 -10.76 27.59 -12.93
N ALA A 222 -11.06 27.38 -11.65
CA ALA A 222 -11.28 28.45 -10.68
C ALA A 222 -10.03 29.33 -10.48
N PHE A 223 -8.84 28.70 -10.46
CA PHE A 223 -7.57 29.42 -10.33
C PHE A 223 -7.24 30.26 -11.58
N LEU A 224 -7.53 29.75 -12.77
CA LEU A 224 -7.40 30.51 -14.03
C LEU A 224 -8.36 31.68 -14.09
N LEU A 225 -9.61 31.50 -13.63
CA LEU A 225 -10.59 32.57 -13.48
C LEU A 225 -10.11 33.66 -12.51
N PHE A 226 -9.59 33.26 -11.33
CA PHE A 226 -9.02 34.20 -10.36
C PHE A 226 -7.84 34.98 -10.96
N GLY A 227 -6.93 34.26 -11.67
CA GLY A 227 -5.81 34.86 -12.37
C GLY A 227 -6.23 35.89 -13.41
N SER A 228 -7.37 35.67 -14.09
CA SER A 228 -7.92 36.60 -15.10
C SER A 228 -8.33 37.95 -14.51
N PHE A 229 -8.75 37.99 -13.24
CA PHE A 229 -9.11 39.26 -12.56
C PHE A 229 -7.87 40.05 -12.10
N VAL A 230 -6.75 39.36 -11.83
CA VAL A 230 -5.52 40.01 -11.32
C VAL A 230 -4.62 40.49 -12.46
N LEU A 231 -4.74 39.93 -13.65
CA LEU A 231 -3.86 40.22 -14.77
C LEU A 231 -4.52 41.14 -15.81
N ARG A 232 -3.75 42.14 -16.30
CA ARG A 232 -4.17 43.18 -17.24
C ARG A 232 -4.67 42.65 -18.60
N TYR A 233 -4.64 41.35 -18.85
CA TYR A 233 -5.07 40.68 -20.09
C TYR A 233 -6.24 39.71 -19.81
N ASN A 234 -7.35 40.26 -19.31
CA ASN A 234 -8.54 39.48 -18.89
C ASN A 234 -9.14 38.55 -19.96
N ILE A 235 -9.05 38.91 -21.24
CA ILE A 235 -9.73 38.20 -22.34
C ILE A 235 -9.13 36.83 -22.61
N TYR A 236 -7.81 36.68 -22.59
CA TYR A 236 -7.14 35.41 -22.87
C TYR A 236 -7.44 34.36 -21.81
N TYR A 237 -7.54 34.75 -20.53
CA TYR A 237 -7.81 33.84 -19.43
C TYR A 237 -9.28 33.39 -19.38
N LEU A 238 -10.22 34.27 -19.79
CA LEU A 238 -11.62 33.91 -19.94
C LEU A 238 -11.85 32.87 -21.02
N ILE A 239 -11.16 32.99 -22.17
CA ILE A 239 -11.23 32.00 -23.25
C ILE A 239 -10.70 30.66 -22.84
N PHE A 240 -9.55 30.58 -22.11
CA PHE A 240 -9.00 29.34 -21.62
C PHE A 240 -9.84 28.72 -20.50
N ALA A 241 -10.48 29.51 -19.64
CA ALA A 241 -11.35 29.01 -18.58
C ALA A 241 -12.69 28.47 -19.08
N SER A 242 -13.20 28.97 -20.22
CA SER A 242 -14.47 28.52 -20.82
C SER A 242 -14.32 27.28 -21.71
N GLY A 243 -13.09 26.90 -22.09
CA GLY A 243 -12.82 25.77 -22.99
C GLY A 243 -12.42 24.47 -22.27
N GLY A 244 -12.35 24.42 -20.94
CA GLY A 244 -12.08 23.24 -20.10
C GLY A 244 -13.28 22.84 -19.28
#